data_585b786aa5c27bc3c46b7b38385e52d5
#
_entry.id   585b786aa5c27bc3c46b7b38385e52d5
#
_cell.length_a   1.000
_cell.length_b   1.000
_cell.length_c   1.000
_cell.angle_alpha   90.00
_cell.angle_beta   90.00
_cell.angle_gamma   90.00
#
_symmetry.space_group_name_H-M   'P 1'
#
loop_
_entity.id
_entity.type
_entity.pdbx_description
1 polymer ?
#
loop_
_entity_poly.entity_id
_entity_poly.type
_entity_poly.pdbx_seq_one_letter_code
_entity_poly.pdbx_strand_id
1 'polypeptide(L)'
;MTWTGAFGRACRVLLYAIVRGLALTRISPNVLTFLGLVINTIAAILFGYANTSNYGRLFPYAGLVIIGAGIFDMVDGRVARATGQVTTFGAFFDSVIDRYSDVALFFGLLVFYARGNHFFYLVLVAFVMVSSVMVSYTRARAESLIGSCKVGFMERPERVVLVIIGALFARFGAMAPVLWVLAVLSTITIIHRIAYTYQQTRILDAQAAEAAAQQQAVAASKPDANKPQPAKGKGPQQIPSFN
;
A
#
# COMPACT_ATOMS: atom_id res chain seq x y z
N MET A 1 37.68 -1.51 6.88
CA MET A 1 36.36 -0.95 7.26
C MET A 1 35.86 -0.11 6.09
N THR A 2 34.80 -0.53 5.39
CA THR A 2 34.27 0.20 4.24
C THR A 2 33.51 1.45 4.72
N TRP A 3 33.67 2.58 4.05
CA TRP A 3 33.00 3.86 4.34
C TRP A 3 31.47 3.71 4.45
N THR A 4 30.89 2.85 3.62
CA THR A 4 29.47 2.50 3.66
C THR A 4 29.04 1.84 4.98
N GLY A 5 29.92 1.02 5.59
CA GLY A 5 29.64 0.39 6.87
C GLY A 5 29.75 1.35 8.08
N ALA A 6 30.61 2.38 8.01
CA ALA A 6 30.71 3.41 9.03
C ALA A 6 29.52 4.37 8.99
N PHE A 7 29.12 4.81 7.78
CA PHE A 7 27.95 5.65 7.57
C PHE A 7 26.65 4.95 7.99
N GLY A 8 26.47 3.68 7.61
CA GLY A 8 25.30 2.90 8.01
C GLY A 8 25.20 2.68 9.53
N ARG A 9 26.34 2.57 10.23
CA ARG A 9 26.37 2.51 11.71
C ARG A 9 25.97 3.85 12.33
N ALA A 10 26.52 4.97 11.84
CA ALA A 10 26.19 6.29 12.34
C ALA A 10 24.71 6.61 12.17
N CYS A 11 24.13 6.34 11.00
CA CYS A 11 22.67 6.48 10.75
C CYS A 11 21.84 5.61 11.68
N ARG A 12 22.27 4.36 11.93
CA ARG A 12 21.58 3.44 12.83
C ARG A 12 21.61 3.92 14.28
N VAL A 13 22.76 4.41 14.75
CA VAL A 13 22.92 4.95 16.10
C VAL A 13 22.06 6.19 16.30
N LEU A 14 22.06 7.12 15.32
CA LEU A 14 21.25 8.33 15.37
C LEU A 14 19.75 7.99 15.39
N LEU A 15 19.29 7.11 14.51
CA LEU A 15 17.92 6.64 14.49
C LEU A 15 17.51 5.95 15.81
N TYR A 16 18.42 5.14 16.37
CA TYR A 16 18.15 4.47 17.64
C TYR A 16 18.04 5.47 18.80
N ALA A 17 18.88 6.51 18.83
CA ALA A 17 18.81 7.58 19.81
C ALA A 17 17.50 8.37 19.71
N ILE A 18 17.06 8.71 18.47
CA ILE A 18 15.78 9.39 18.22
C ILE A 18 14.59 8.52 18.68
N VAL A 19 14.57 7.25 18.27
CA VAL A 19 13.50 6.30 18.68
C VAL A 19 13.44 6.15 20.19
N ARG A 20 14.60 6.01 20.85
CA ARG A 20 14.67 5.89 22.30
C ARG A 20 14.20 7.17 23.02
N GLY A 21 14.58 8.34 22.49
CA GLY A 21 14.12 9.64 23.01
C GLY A 21 12.61 9.78 22.89
N LEU A 22 12.05 9.47 21.72
CA LEU A 22 10.60 9.54 21.48
C LEU A 22 9.81 8.46 22.25
N ALA A 23 10.36 7.26 22.42
CA ALA A 23 9.74 6.22 23.26
C ALA A 23 9.61 6.65 24.73
N LEU A 24 10.55 7.47 25.23
CA LEU A 24 10.50 8.02 26.60
C LEU A 24 9.42 9.10 26.75
N THR A 25 9.06 9.83 25.68
CA THR A 25 8.04 10.89 25.73
C THR A 25 6.61 10.37 25.75
N ARG A 26 6.39 9.05 25.64
CA ARG A 26 5.05 8.40 25.57
C ARG A 26 4.13 8.95 24.47
N ILE A 27 4.68 9.61 23.45
CA ILE A 27 3.92 10.08 22.30
C ILE A 27 3.39 8.87 21.54
N SER A 28 2.09 8.86 21.23
CA SER A 28 1.50 7.76 20.46
C SER A 28 2.05 7.74 19.02
N PRO A 29 2.32 6.55 18.46
CA PRO A 29 2.80 6.43 17.06
C PRO A 29 1.89 7.15 16.05
N ASN A 30 0.57 7.13 16.25
CA ASN A 30 -0.39 7.81 15.39
C ASN A 30 -0.20 9.34 15.34
N VAL A 31 0.27 9.95 16.43
CA VAL A 31 0.61 11.39 16.44
C VAL A 31 1.85 11.65 15.59
N LEU A 32 2.85 10.76 15.62
CA LEU A 32 4.04 10.89 14.78
C LEU A 32 3.68 10.75 13.30
N THR A 33 2.85 9.78 12.94
CA THR A 33 2.32 9.62 11.57
C THR A 33 1.59 10.89 11.13
N PHE A 34 0.73 11.47 11.97
CA PHE A 34 0.03 12.71 11.66
C PHE A 34 0.98 13.91 11.50
N LEU A 35 2.02 13.99 12.32
CA LEU A 35 3.07 15.01 12.18
C LEU A 35 3.80 14.86 10.84
N GLY A 36 4.04 13.64 10.37
CA GLY A 36 4.57 13.38 9.03
C GLY A 36 3.71 14.00 7.93
N LEU A 37 2.39 13.89 8.02
CA LEU A 37 1.46 14.55 7.09
C LEU A 37 1.57 16.08 7.17
N VAL A 38 1.63 16.65 8.37
CA VAL A 38 1.79 18.11 8.56
C VAL A 38 3.08 18.58 7.89
N ILE A 39 4.19 17.88 8.08
CA ILE A 39 5.48 18.20 7.47
C ILE A 39 5.39 18.09 5.93
N ASN A 40 4.79 17.04 5.38
CA ASN A 40 4.56 16.91 3.94
C ASN A 40 3.65 18.01 3.39
N THR A 41 2.66 18.48 4.17
CA THR A 41 1.80 19.61 3.80
C THR A 41 2.61 20.92 3.73
N ILE A 42 3.57 21.13 4.62
CA ILE A 42 4.50 22.27 4.53
C ILE A 42 5.32 22.21 3.23
N ALA A 43 5.83 21.02 2.85
CA ALA A 43 6.51 20.83 1.57
C ALA A 43 5.60 21.14 0.38
N ALA A 44 4.34 20.72 0.43
CA ALA A 44 3.33 21.02 -0.59
C ALA A 44 3.07 22.53 -0.71
N ILE A 45 2.99 23.25 0.41
CA ILE A 45 2.84 24.71 0.44
C ILE A 45 4.08 25.38 -0.20
N LEU A 46 5.29 24.88 0.08
CA LEU A 46 6.52 25.41 -0.54
C LEU A 46 6.49 25.21 -2.07
N PHE A 47 6.03 24.06 -2.56
CA PHE A 47 5.83 23.85 -4.00
C PHE A 47 4.81 24.81 -4.58
N GLY A 48 3.62 24.92 -3.96
CA GLY A 48 2.54 25.76 -4.45
C GLY A 48 2.83 27.28 -4.37
N TYR A 49 3.63 27.70 -3.40
CA TYR A 49 4.05 29.10 -3.25
C TYR A 49 5.18 29.48 -4.22
N ALA A 50 5.92 28.52 -4.73
CA ALA A 50 6.98 28.73 -5.69
C ALA A 50 6.45 29.38 -6.98
N ASN A 51 7.32 30.14 -7.64
CA ASN A 51 7.09 30.76 -8.94
C ASN A 51 8.34 30.65 -9.80
N THR A 52 8.28 31.10 -11.05
CA THR A 52 9.37 31.01 -12.03
C THR A 52 10.67 31.63 -11.56
N SER A 53 10.63 32.64 -10.67
CA SER A 53 11.85 33.31 -10.18
C SER A 53 12.47 32.67 -8.96
N ASN A 54 11.70 31.91 -8.14
CA ASN A 54 12.17 31.38 -6.87
C ASN A 54 12.11 29.84 -6.74
N TYR A 55 11.54 29.12 -7.72
CA TYR A 55 11.41 27.64 -7.64
C TYR A 55 12.75 26.93 -7.46
N GLY A 56 13.83 27.48 -8.05
CA GLY A 56 15.19 26.94 -7.89
C GLY A 56 15.72 26.97 -6.44
N ARG A 57 15.06 27.71 -5.54
CA ARG A 57 15.35 27.73 -4.09
C ARG A 57 14.28 26.97 -3.29
N LEU A 58 13.02 27.23 -3.56
CA LEU A 58 11.92 26.66 -2.76
C LEU A 58 11.74 25.16 -2.97
N PHE A 59 11.97 24.64 -4.16
CA PHE A 59 11.87 23.21 -4.43
C PHE A 59 12.91 22.39 -3.65
N PRO A 60 14.23 22.75 -3.65
CA PRO A 60 15.20 22.07 -2.79
C PRO A 60 14.82 22.12 -1.30
N TYR A 61 14.28 23.24 -0.79
CA TYR A 61 13.77 23.29 0.59
C TYR A 61 12.61 22.35 0.80
N ALA A 62 11.64 22.30 -0.13
CA ALA A 62 10.57 21.31 -0.09
C ALA A 62 11.10 19.87 -0.09
N GLY A 63 12.09 19.57 -0.92
CA GLY A 63 12.77 18.27 -0.94
C GLY A 63 13.41 17.89 0.40
N LEU A 64 14.08 18.82 1.07
CA LEU A 64 14.64 18.62 2.41
C LEU A 64 13.53 18.38 3.46
N VAL A 65 12.42 19.11 3.37
CA VAL A 65 11.26 18.93 4.24
C VAL A 65 10.65 17.53 4.04
N ILE A 66 10.54 17.05 2.79
CA ILE A 66 10.05 15.69 2.48
C ILE A 66 10.98 14.63 3.06
N ILE A 67 12.30 14.82 2.98
CA ILE A 67 13.29 13.92 3.64
C ILE A 67 13.02 13.88 5.15
N GLY A 68 12.82 15.04 5.77
CA GLY A 68 12.44 15.13 7.18
C GLY A 68 11.17 14.34 7.50
N ALA A 69 10.10 14.52 6.71
CA ALA A 69 8.86 13.76 6.86
C ALA A 69 9.09 12.25 6.75
N GLY A 70 9.90 11.80 5.79
CA GLY A 70 10.25 10.37 5.62
C GLY A 70 11.03 9.80 6.81
N ILE A 71 11.83 10.62 7.51
CA ILE A 71 12.48 10.20 8.76
C ILE A 71 11.43 9.99 9.85
N PHE A 72 10.45 10.88 10.00
CA PHE A 72 9.34 10.73 10.96
C PHE A 72 8.54 9.45 10.69
N ASP A 73 8.19 9.19 9.45
CA ASP A 73 7.50 8.00 8.97
C ASP A 73 8.27 6.69 9.29
N MET A 74 9.60 6.73 9.17
CA MET A 74 10.45 5.59 9.55
C MET A 74 10.51 5.39 11.07
N VAL A 75 10.44 6.47 11.82
CA VAL A 75 10.58 6.48 13.29
C VAL A 75 9.31 6.00 13.97
N ASP A 76 8.10 6.41 13.50
CA ASP A 76 6.83 6.03 14.13
C ASP A 76 6.61 4.51 14.14
N GLY A 77 6.87 3.83 13.03
CA GLY A 77 6.80 2.38 12.96
C GLY A 77 7.84 1.66 13.84
N ARG A 78 9.02 2.28 14.08
CA ARG A 78 10.02 1.73 15.01
C ARG A 78 9.64 1.98 16.46
N VAL A 79 9.09 3.14 16.78
CA VAL A 79 8.57 3.47 18.11
C VAL A 79 7.42 2.52 18.46
N ALA A 80 6.45 2.32 17.54
CA ALA A 80 5.34 1.39 17.74
C ALA A 80 5.81 -0.03 18.09
N ARG A 81 6.83 -0.54 17.38
CA ARG A 81 7.42 -1.85 17.66
C ARG A 81 8.19 -1.89 18.97
N ALA A 82 8.95 -0.84 19.29
CA ALA A 82 9.75 -0.76 20.50
C ALA A 82 8.91 -0.61 21.78
N THR A 83 7.75 0.04 21.68
CA THR A 83 6.82 0.27 22.81
C THR A 83 5.70 -0.76 22.90
N GLY A 84 5.63 -1.73 21.99
CA GLY A 84 4.53 -2.71 21.93
C GLY A 84 3.17 -2.11 21.53
N GLN A 85 3.13 -0.90 20.97
CA GLN A 85 1.91 -0.18 20.59
C GLN A 85 1.49 -0.43 19.11
N VAL A 86 1.88 -1.57 18.56
CA VAL A 86 1.45 -1.97 17.21
C VAL A 86 -0.03 -2.35 17.26
N THR A 87 -0.87 -1.63 16.53
CA THR A 87 -2.30 -1.89 16.44
C THR A 87 -2.76 -2.00 14.99
N THR A 88 -3.83 -2.76 14.74
CA THR A 88 -4.46 -2.86 13.42
C THR A 88 -4.96 -1.51 12.94
N PHE A 89 -5.52 -0.70 13.85
CA PHE A 89 -5.95 0.66 13.54
C PHE A 89 -4.75 1.55 13.17
N GLY A 90 -3.62 1.43 13.88
CA GLY A 90 -2.40 2.19 13.58
C GLY A 90 -1.89 1.91 12.16
N ALA A 91 -1.86 0.64 11.75
CA ALA A 91 -1.46 0.26 10.38
C ALA A 91 -2.45 0.78 9.32
N PHE A 92 -3.74 0.76 9.60
CA PHE A 92 -4.75 1.35 8.73
C PHE A 92 -4.58 2.88 8.63
N PHE A 93 -4.44 3.55 9.78
CA PHE A 93 -4.29 5.00 9.87
C PHE A 93 -3.04 5.49 9.12
N ASP A 94 -1.90 4.86 9.37
CA ASP A 94 -0.65 5.10 8.64
C ASP A 94 -0.86 4.99 7.12
N SER A 95 -1.47 3.90 6.68
CA SER A 95 -1.81 3.67 5.29
C SER A 95 -2.67 4.78 4.66
N VAL A 96 -3.62 5.34 5.42
CA VAL A 96 -4.48 6.46 4.95
C VAL A 96 -3.69 7.76 4.89
N ILE A 97 -2.95 8.08 5.95
CA ILE A 97 -2.13 9.30 6.03
C ILE A 97 -1.08 9.36 4.94
N ASP A 98 -0.50 8.21 4.58
CA ASP A 98 0.42 8.07 3.45
C ASP A 98 -0.17 8.57 2.13
N ARG A 99 -1.42 8.19 1.85
CA ARG A 99 -2.10 8.61 0.62
C ARG A 99 -2.42 10.10 0.64
N TYR A 100 -2.83 10.63 1.79
CA TYR A 100 -3.03 12.07 1.96
C TYR A 100 -1.73 12.86 1.78
N SER A 101 -0.59 12.35 2.28
CA SER A 101 0.72 12.94 2.09
C SER A 101 1.12 13.00 0.61
N ASP A 102 0.96 11.88 -0.13
CA ASP A 102 1.23 11.84 -1.57
C ASP A 102 0.34 12.85 -2.33
N VAL A 103 -0.96 12.86 -2.04
CA VAL A 103 -1.91 13.79 -2.67
C VAL A 103 -1.54 15.24 -2.37
N ALA A 104 -1.19 15.57 -1.11
CA ALA A 104 -0.80 16.92 -0.73
C ALA A 104 0.44 17.40 -1.51
N LEU A 105 1.47 16.56 -1.64
CA LEU A 105 2.69 16.90 -2.38
C LEU A 105 2.40 17.17 -3.87
N PHE A 106 1.65 16.29 -4.52
CA PHE A 106 1.27 16.49 -5.93
C PHE A 106 0.32 17.66 -6.10
N PHE A 107 -0.57 17.93 -5.14
CA PHE A 107 -1.42 19.10 -5.17
C PHE A 107 -0.61 20.41 -5.09
N GLY A 108 0.44 20.45 -4.27
CA GLY A 108 1.38 21.58 -4.25
C GLY A 108 2.05 21.82 -5.61
N LEU A 109 2.51 20.74 -6.28
CA LEU A 109 3.07 20.82 -7.63
C LEU A 109 2.02 21.26 -8.66
N LEU A 110 0.77 20.77 -8.53
CA LEU A 110 -0.33 21.15 -9.40
C LEU A 110 -0.60 22.67 -9.32
N VAL A 111 -0.64 23.22 -8.12
CA VAL A 111 -0.78 24.68 -7.89
C VAL A 111 0.39 25.43 -8.53
N PHE A 112 1.62 24.95 -8.40
CA PHE A 112 2.80 25.57 -9.05
C PHE A 112 2.65 25.65 -10.56
N TYR A 113 2.31 24.55 -11.23
CA TYR A 113 2.15 24.53 -12.68
C TYR A 113 0.91 25.29 -13.16
N ALA A 114 -0.18 25.31 -12.39
CA ALA A 114 -1.36 26.12 -12.65
C ALA A 114 -1.02 27.62 -12.65
N ARG A 115 -0.31 28.09 -11.61
CA ARG A 115 0.11 29.51 -11.50
C ARG A 115 1.13 29.91 -12.56
N GLY A 116 1.98 28.97 -13.00
CA GLY A 116 2.93 29.17 -14.09
C GLY A 116 2.30 29.12 -15.48
N ASN A 117 0.99 28.88 -15.61
CA ASN A 117 0.26 28.70 -16.86
C ASN A 117 0.86 27.57 -17.75
N HIS A 118 1.41 26.52 -17.13
CA HIS A 118 1.94 25.36 -17.80
C HIS A 118 0.90 24.24 -17.88
N PHE A 119 -0.13 24.42 -18.71
CA PHE A 119 -1.30 23.52 -18.78
C PHE A 119 -0.93 22.06 -18.96
N PHE A 120 0.03 21.75 -19.82
CA PHE A 120 0.45 20.38 -20.07
C PHE A 120 1.00 19.69 -18.81
N TYR A 121 1.89 20.36 -18.07
CA TYR A 121 2.43 19.83 -16.82
C TYR A 121 1.39 19.78 -15.69
N LEU A 122 0.44 20.69 -15.68
CA LEU A 122 -0.70 20.63 -14.76
C LEU A 122 -1.49 19.32 -14.97
N VAL A 123 -1.82 19.00 -16.21
CA VAL A 123 -2.52 17.73 -16.53
C VAL A 123 -1.66 16.53 -16.18
N LEU A 124 -0.35 16.57 -16.45
CA LEU A 124 0.57 15.51 -16.11
C LEU A 124 0.65 15.27 -14.58
N VAL A 125 0.73 16.33 -13.78
CA VAL A 125 0.73 16.21 -12.29
C VAL A 125 -0.60 15.67 -11.80
N ALA A 126 -1.74 16.14 -12.34
CA ALA A 126 -3.05 15.60 -11.99
C ALA A 126 -3.14 14.10 -12.29
N PHE A 127 -2.63 13.65 -13.44
CA PHE A 127 -2.54 12.24 -13.80
C PHE A 127 -1.64 11.44 -12.83
N VAL A 128 -0.45 11.96 -12.48
CA VAL A 128 0.45 11.32 -11.50
C VAL A 128 -0.20 11.23 -10.14
N MET A 129 -0.90 12.27 -9.69
CA MET A 129 -1.62 12.30 -8.41
C MET A 129 -2.68 11.18 -8.35
N VAL A 130 -3.51 11.05 -9.37
CA VAL A 130 -4.52 9.98 -9.46
C VAL A 130 -3.84 8.61 -9.54
N SER A 131 -2.81 8.46 -10.37
CA SER A 131 -2.07 7.21 -10.52
C SER A 131 -1.40 6.77 -9.21
N SER A 132 -0.88 7.71 -8.42
CA SER A 132 -0.29 7.45 -7.10
C SER A 132 -1.29 6.79 -6.15
N VAL A 133 -2.52 7.31 -6.09
CA VAL A 133 -3.61 6.73 -5.29
C VAL A 133 -4.01 5.36 -5.85
N MET A 134 -4.13 5.24 -7.18
CA MET A 134 -4.53 3.99 -7.84
C MET A 134 -3.51 2.86 -7.66
N VAL A 135 -2.21 3.15 -7.65
CA VAL A 135 -1.17 2.15 -7.32
C VAL A 135 -1.41 1.56 -5.92
N SER A 136 -1.69 2.41 -4.95
CA SER A 136 -1.96 1.97 -3.57
C SER A 136 -3.30 1.25 -3.44
N TYR A 137 -4.34 1.75 -4.11
CA TYR A 137 -5.68 1.16 -4.12
C TYR A 137 -5.70 -0.23 -4.76
N THR A 138 -5.08 -0.39 -5.94
CA THR A 138 -5.04 -1.67 -6.65
C THR A 138 -4.33 -2.74 -5.81
N ARG A 139 -3.26 -2.38 -5.09
CA ARG A 139 -2.61 -3.31 -4.16
C ARG A 139 -3.54 -3.72 -3.03
N ALA A 140 -4.11 -2.77 -2.31
CA ALA A 140 -4.97 -3.05 -1.17
C ALA A 140 -6.20 -3.88 -1.59
N ARG A 141 -6.78 -3.57 -2.76
CA ARG A 141 -7.91 -4.32 -3.29
C ARG A 141 -7.53 -5.72 -3.75
N ALA A 142 -6.39 -5.89 -4.41
CA ALA A 142 -5.88 -7.20 -4.79
C ALA A 142 -5.60 -8.07 -3.54
N GLU A 143 -4.92 -7.52 -2.53
CA GLU A 143 -4.61 -8.24 -1.29
C GLU A 143 -5.88 -8.69 -0.54
N SER A 144 -7.00 -7.97 -0.65
CA SER A 144 -8.28 -8.38 -0.08
C SER A 144 -8.93 -9.58 -0.82
N LEU A 145 -8.54 -9.86 -2.07
CA LEU A 145 -9.09 -10.95 -2.88
C LEU A 145 -8.19 -12.18 -2.91
N ILE A 146 -6.88 -11.97 -3.04
CA ILE A 146 -5.90 -13.05 -3.26
C ILE A 146 -4.88 -13.20 -2.12
N GLY A 147 -5.06 -12.46 -1.01
CA GLY A 147 -4.24 -12.54 0.20
C GLY A 147 -2.88 -11.84 0.10
N SER A 148 -2.22 -11.80 -1.06
CA SER A 148 -0.92 -11.13 -1.25
C SER A 148 -0.75 -10.65 -2.68
N CYS A 149 -0.34 -9.37 -2.86
CA CYS A 149 -0.02 -8.77 -4.15
C CYS A 149 1.31 -7.99 -4.06
N LYS A 150 2.43 -8.72 -4.18
CA LYS A 150 3.78 -8.15 -4.10
C LYS A 150 4.38 -7.85 -5.48
N VAL A 151 3.53 -7.59 -6.47
CA VAL A 151 3.95 -7.26 -7.84
C VAL A 151 3.85 -5.76 -8.08
N GLY A 152 4.65 -5.27 -9.03
CA GLY A 152 4.72 -3.85 -9.38
C GLY A 152 5.99 -3.21 -8.87
N PHE A 153 6.51 -2.26 -9.63
CA PHE A 153 7.81 -1.63 -9.38
C PHE A 153 7.69 -0.30 -8.62
N MET A 154 6.61 0.46 -8.84
CA MET A 154 6.43 1.80 -8.26
C MET A 154 5.60 1.70 -6.98
N GLU A 155 6.26 1.50 -5.86
CA GLU A 155 5.66 1.62 -4.54
C GLU A 155 5.80 3.07 -4.00
N ARG A 156 5.33 3.34 -2.77
CA ARG A 156 5.40 4.68 -2.18
C ARG A 156 6.83 5.19 -1.98
N PRO A 157 7.77 4.39 -1.41
CA PRO A 157 9.14 4.86 -1.20
C PRO A 157 9.81 5.34 -2.49
N GLU A 158 9.65 4.60 -3.60
CA GLU A 158 10.25 4.94 -4.89
C GLU A 158 9.69 6.26 -5.43
N ARG A 159 8.36 6.48 -5.28
CA ARG A 159 7.71 7.74 -5.69
C ARG A 159 8.25 8.92 -4.89
N VAL A 160 8.30 8.77 -3.57
CA VAL A 160 8.79 9.84 -2.67
C VAL A 160 10.25 10.18 -2.99
N VAL A 161 11.10 9.16 -3.19
CA VAL A 161 12.51 9.37 -3.58
C VAL A 161 12.63 10.11 -4.92
N LEU A 162 11.83 9.75 -5.91
CA LEU A 162 11.84 10.46 -7.20
C LEU A 162 11.40 11.92 -7.06
N VAL A 163 10.34 12.19 -6.26
CA VAL A 163 9.91 13.57 -5.98
C VAL A 163 11.01 14.36 -5.28
N ILE A 164 11.71 13.77 -4.30
CA ILE A 164 12.86 14.38 -3.63
C ILE A 164 13.95 14.71 -4.64
N ILE A 165 14.32 13.78 -5.52
CA ILE A 165 15.34 14.01 -6.56
C ILE A 165 14.89 15.15 -7.48
N GLY A 166 13.64 15.14 -7.96
CA GLY A 166 13.09 16.21 -8.78
C GLY A 166 13.12 17.57 -8.10
N ALA A 167 12.83 17.60 -6.79
CA ALA A 167 12.84 18.81 -5.99
C ALA A 167 14.27 19.34 -5.75
N LEU A 168 15.19 18.50 -5.32
CA LEU A 168 16.58 18.90 -5.04
C LEU A 168 17.30 19.40 -6.29
N PHE A 169 17.04 18.79 -7.44
CA PHE A 169 17.64 19.15 -8.72
C PHE A 169 16.71 20.02 -9.60
N ALA A 170 15.71 20.67 -9.01
CA ALA A 170 14.76 21.51 -9.74
C ALA A 170 15.43 22.64 -10.51
N ARG A 171 16.54 23.18 -10.00
CA ARG A 171 17.35 24.21 -10.69
C ARG A 171 17.82 23.76 -12.08
N PHE A 172 18.00 22.46 -12.28
CA PHE A 172 18.39 21.85 -13.55
C PHE A 172 17.19 21.34 -14.36
N GLY A 173 15.96 21.69 -13.95
CA GLY A 173 14.74 21.26 -14.63
C GLY A 173 14.34 19.80 -14.36
N ALA A 174 14.91 19.16 -13.32
CA ALA A 174 14.71 17.72 -13.06
C ALA A 174 13.27 17.32 -12.70
N MET A 175 12.43 18.25 -12.24
CA MET A 175 11.06 17.91 -11.85
C MET A 175 10.22 17.44 -13.05
N ALA A 176 10.37 18.04 -14.22
CA ALA A 176 9.63 17.67 -15.42
C ALA A 176 9.89 16.21 -15.86
N PRO A 177 11.13 15.74 -16.08
CA PRO A 177 11.41 14.35 -16.40
C PRO A 177 10.98 13.38 -15.26
N VAL A 178 11.12 13.78 -14.00
CA VAL A 178 10.64 12.97 -12.86
C VAL A 178 9.13 12.72 -12.94
N LEU A 179 8.32 13.73 -13.27
CA LEU A 179 6.88 13.57 -13.44
C LEU A 179 6.53 12.58 -14.56
N TRP A 180 7.28 12.59 -15.68
CA TRP A 180 7.10 11.61 -16.75
C TRP A 180 7.44 10.19 -16.29
N VAL A 181 8.57 10.01 -15.60
CA VAL A 181 8.96 8.71 -15.05
C VAL A 181 7.88 8.19 -14.09
N LEU A 182 7.38 9.06 -13.20
CA LEU A 182 6.29 8.72 -12.28
C LEU A 182 5.01 8.31 -13.02
N ALA A 183 4.61 9.05 -14.05
CA ALA A 183 3.42 8.75 -14.84
C ALA A 183 3.52 7.37 -15.51
N VAL A 184 4.62 7.10 -16.20
CA VAL A 184 4.85 5.85 -16.93
C VAL A 184 4.95 4.65 -15.98
N LEU A 185 5.81 4.73 -14.97
CA LEU A 185 6.06 3.60 -14.07
C LEU A 185 4.85 3.30 -13.16
N SER A 186 4.09 4.32 -12.74
CA SER A 186 2.84 4.10 -12.00
C SER A 186 1.80 3.40 -12.85
N THR A 187 1.66 3.80 -14.12
CA THR A 187 0.73 3.17 -15.07
C THR A 187 1.10 1.71 -15.31
N ILE A 188 2.37 1.43 -15.58
CA ILE A 188 2.87 0.05 -15.75
C ILE A 188 2.59 -0.78 -14.50
N THR A 189 2.81 -0.21 -13.31
CA THR A 189 2.56 -0.89 -12.03
C THR A 189 1.08 -1.23 -11.84
N ILE A 190 0.17 -0.30 -12.18
CA ILE A 190 -1.28 -0.53 -12.10
C ILE A 190 -1.69 -1.67 -13.04
N ILE A 191 -1.26 -1.61 -14.31
CA ILE A 191 -1.57 -2.64 -15.32
C ILE A 191 -1.03 -4.01 -14.87
N HIS A 192 0.20 -4.07 -14.38
CA HIS A 192 0.81 -5.31 -13.89
C HIS A 192 0.02 -5.90 -12.71
N ARG A 193 -0.44 -5.08 -11.76
CA ARG A 193 -1.27 -5.54 -10.63
C ARG A 193 -2.62 -6.04 -11.07
N ILE A 194 -3.28 -5.37 -12.03
CA ILE A 194 -4.55 -5.81 -12.60
C ILE A 194 -4.38 -7.17 -13.30
N ALA A 195 -3.37 -7.31 -14.16
CA ALA A 195 -3.11 -8.55 -14.87
C ALA A 195 -2.79 -9.71 -13.92
N TYR A 196 -1.94 -9.48 -12.91
CA TYR A 196 -1.62 -10.46 -11.89
C TYR A 196 -2.85 -10.89 -11.09
N THR A 197 -3.65 -9.93 -10.64
CA THR A 197 -4.88 -10.22 -9.89
C THR A 197 -5.86 -11.04 -10.73
N TYR A 198 -6.03 -10.70 -12.01
CA TYR A 198 -6.87 -11.46 -12.94
C TYR A 198 -6.42 -12.91 -13.07
N GLN A 199 -5.12 -13.17 -13.19
CA GLN A 199 -4.60 -14.53 -13.26
C GLN A 199 -4.85 -15.33 -11.98
N GLN A 200 -4.60 -14.70 -10.82
CA GLN A 200 -4.77 -15.37 -9.52
C GLN A 200 -6.25 -15.65 -9.20
N THR A 201 -7.14 -14.72 -9.49
CA THR A 201 -8.58 -14.94 -9.27
C THR A 201 -9.13 -16.06 -10.15
N ARG A 202 -8.69 -16.19 -11.40
CA ARG A 202 -9.08 -17.32 -12.25
C ARG A 202 -8.66 -18.68 -11.68
N ILE A 203 -7.48 -18.74 -11.05
CA ILE A 203 -7.02 -19.97 -10.40
C ILE A 203 -7.90 -20.29 -9.18
N LEU A 204 -8.21 -19.29 -8.37
CA LEU A 204 -9.07 -19.45 -7.20
C LEU A 204 -10.49 -19.88 -7.59
N ASP A 205 -11.05 -19.29 -8.63
CA ASP A 205 -12.38 -19.63 -9.14
C ASP A 205 -12.43 -21.08 -9.67
N ALA A 206 -11.39 -21.53 -10.38
CA ALA A 206 -11.28 -22.92 -10.85
C ALA A 206 -11.18 -23.91 -9.66
N GLN A 207 -10.35 -23.62 -8.67
CA GLN A 207 -10.23 -24.44 -7.45
C GLN A 207 -11.54 -24.49 -6.65
N ALA A 208 -12.25 -23.39 -6.56
CA ALA A 208 -13.55 -23.34 -5.90
C ALA A 208 -14.60 -24.18 -6.64
N ALA A 209 -14.61 -24.15 -7.97
CA ALA A 209 -15.49 -24.96 -8.81
C ALA A 209 -15.20 -26.48 -8.65
N GLU A 210 -13.93 -26.89 -8.65
CA GLU A 210 -13.51 -28.27 -8.41
C GLU A 210 -13.92 -28.75 -7.01
N ALA A 211 -13.70 -27.93 -5.97
CA ALA A 211 -14.08 -28.27 -4.60
C ALA A 211 -15.60 -28.43 -4.46
N ALA A 212 -16.39 -27.57 -5.10
CA ALA A 212 -17.84 -27.67 -5.13
C ALA A 212 -18.33 -28.94 -5.82
N ALA A 213 -17.72 -29.32 -6.97
CA ALA A 213 -18.03 -30.54 -7.68
C ALA A 213 -17.71 -31.80 -6.84
N GLN A 214 -16.57 -31.82 -6.13
CA GLN A 214 -16.19 -32.89 -5.23
C GLN A 214 -17.17 -33.03 -4.06
N GLN A 215 -17.59 -31.92 -3.45
CA GLN A 215 -18.60 -31.95 -2.37
C GLN A 215 -19.93 -32.50 -2.84
N GLN A 216 -20.39 -32.13 -4.04
CA GLN A 216 -21.61 -32.66 -4.62
C GLN A 216 -21.51 -34.15 -4.91
N ALA A 217 -20.38 -34.62 -5.43
CA ALA A 217 -20.13 -36.06 -5.68
C ALA A 217 -20.14 -36.86 -4.38
N VAL A 218 -19.52 -36.35 -3.30
CA VAL A 218 -19.53 -36.99 -1.98
C VAL A 218 -20.94 -36.99 -1.38
N ALA A 219 -21.72 -35.93 -1.54
CA ALA A 219 -23.10 -35.88 -1.10
C ALA A 219 -24.01 -36.87 -1.83
N ALA A 220 -23.82 -37.03 -3.16
CA ALA A 220 -24.54 -37.98 -3.98
C ALA A 220 -24.16 -39.44 -3.69
N SER A 221 -22.93 -39.71 -3.22
CA SER A 221 -22.47 -41.06 -2.86
C SER A 221 -22.90 -41.54 -1.47
N LYS A 222 -23.43 -40.65 -0.60
CA LYS A 222 -23.96 -41.08 0.69
C LYS A 222 -25.26 -41.84 0.47
N PRO A 223 -25.36 -43.14 0.95
CA PRO A 223 -26.61 -43.90 0.85
C PRO A 223 -27.72 -43.16 1.57
N ASP A 224 -28.88 -43.14 0.92
CA ASP A 224 -30.13 -42.53 1.46
C ASP A 224 -30.49 -43.27 2.75
N ALA A 225 -30.13 -42.73 3.91
CA ALA A 225 -30.42 -43.33 5.21
C ALA A 225 -31.94 -43.41 5.48
N ASN A 226 -32.78 -42.93 4.55
CA ASN A 226 -34.22 -42.91 4.63
C ASN A 226 -34.91 -43.84 3.64
N LYS A 227 -34.15 -44.76 2.97
CA LYS A 227 -34.82 -45.89 2.23
C LYS A 227 -35.40 -46.84 3.25
N PRO A 228 -36.75 -47.11 3.23
CA PRO A 228 -37.35 -48.09 4.11
C PRO A 228 -36.73 -49.47 3.82
N GLN A 229 -36.16 -50.10 4.86
CA GLN A 229 -35.64 -51.48 4.74
C GLN A 229 -36.77 -52.38 4.24
N PRO A 230 -36.56 -53.24 3.24
CA PRO A 230 -37.55 -54.21 2.83
C PRO A 230 -37.91 -55.05 4.06
N ALA A 231 -39.22 -55.12 4.37
CA ALA A 231 -39.75 -55.90 5.49
C ALA A 231 -39.16 -57.31 5.43
N LYS A 232 -38.44 -57.71 6.49
CA LYS A 232 -38.01 -59.11 6.66
C LYS A 232 -39.26 -59.97 6.58
N GLY A 233 -39.36 -60.80 5.54
CA GLY A 233 -40.40 -61.79 5.31
C GLY A 233 -40.55 -62.68 6.55
N LYS A 234 -41.77 -62.70 7.10
CA LYS A 234 -42.15 -63.70 8.12
C LYS A 234 -41.95 -65.10 7.50
N GLY A 235 -41.04 -65.87 8.09
CA GLY A 235 -40.86 -67.29 7.76
C GLY A 235 -42.17 -68.08 7.97
N PRO A 236 -42.34 -69.22 7.31
CA PRO A 236 -43.59 -69.98 7.35
C PRO A 236 -43.89 -70.46 8.78
N GLN A 237 -45.13 -70.14 9.25
CA GLN A 237 -45.67 -70.66 10.50
C GLN A 237 -45.79 -72.21 10.38
N GLN A 238 -45.10 -72.92 11.25
CA GLN A 238 -45.32 -74.38 11.45
C GLN A 238 -46.72 -74.57 12.05
N ILE A 239 -47.55 -75.36 11.36
CA ILE A 239 -48.84 -75.83 11.81
C ILE A 239 -48.60 -76.91 12.86
N PRO A 240 -49.20 -76.87 14.07
CA PRO A 240 -49.07 -77.97 15.00
C PRO A 240 -49.97 -79.15 14.58
N SER A 241 -49.39 -80.34 14.44
CA SER A 241 -50.13 -81.57 14.26
C SER A 241 -50.77 -82.02 15.56
N PHE A 242 -52.11 -82.19 15.54
CA PHE A 242 -52.85 -82.90 16.58
C PHE A 242 -52.68 -84.42 16.44
N ASN A 243 -52.27 -85.05 17.51
CA ASN A 243 -52.61 -86.40 17.95
C ASN A 243 -52.74 -86.38 19.46
#